data_572b24ef5cb33f198bc0eb6d46bbc90a
#
_entry.id   572b24ef5cb33f198bc0eb6d46bbc90a
#
_cell.length_a   1.000
_cell.length_b   1.000
_cell.length_c   1.000
_cell.angle_alpha   90.00
_cell.angle_beta   90.00
_cell.angle_gamma   90.00
#
_symmetry.space_group_name_H-M   'P 1'
#
loop_
_entity.id
_entity.type
_entity.pdbx_description
1 polymer ?
#
loop_
_entity_poly.entity_id
_entity_poly.type
_entity_poly.pdbx_seq_one_letter_code
_entity_poly.pdbx_strand_id
1 'polypeptide(L)'
;HGRQVIGVLLFQDLAVVPLLILIPALSQPPELLAPTLAWAALKTAGVLALILYVGHRLMRRWFLIVARRKSSELFMLNILLITLGLAWVTERAGLSLALGAFLGGMLISETEYRFQVEEDIKPFRDVLLGLFMVTVGMFLDVGIIVQNFLWVLSLLITMLSFKFLLVFAASRWLDGQAGTAVRSGLWLCAGGEFGFVLISFSRQAGAID
;
A
#
# COMPACT_ATOMS: atom_id res chain seq x y z
N HIS A 1 -12.51 8.75 -18.42
CA HIS A 1 -11.87 7.50 -17.94
C HIS A 1 -10.68 7.78 -17.00
N GLY A 2 -9.83 8.79 -17.22
CA GLY A 2 -8.68 9.06 -16.32
C GLY A 2 -9.10 9.26 -14.87
N ARG A 3 -10.16 9.99 -14.61
CA ARG A 3 -10.66 10.23 -13.24
C ARG A 3 -11.16 8.95 -12.55
N GLN A 4 -11.72 8.01 -13.31
CA GLN A 4 -12.15 6.71 -12.77
C GLN A 4 -10.95 5.81 -12.48
N VAL A 5 -9.96 5.76 -13.38
CA VAL A 5 -8.72 4.99 -13.17
C VAL A 5 -8.03 5.45 -11.90
N ILE A 6 -7.87 6.77 -11.70
CA ILE A 6 -7.30 7.34 -10.47
C ILE A 6 -8.14 6.97 -9.26
N GLY A 7 -9.47 7.06 -9.34
CA GLY A 7 -10.36 6.70 -8.23
C GLY A 7 -10.25 5.22 -7.83
N VAL A 8 -10.16 4.32 -8.81
CA VAL A 8 -9.99 2.87 -8.55
C VAL A 8 -8.60 2.58 -7.97
N LEU A 9 -7.54 3.23 -8.46
CA LEU A 9 -6.19 3.09 -7.90
C LEU A 9 -6.15 3.55 -6.44
N LEU A 10 -6.69 4.74 -6.14
CA LEU A 10 -6.77 5.24 -4.77
C LEU A 10 -7.58 4.31 -3.87
N PHE A 11 -8.69 3.75 -4.38
CA PHE A 11 -9.46 2.77 -3.62
C PHE A 11 -8.67 1.49 -3.36
N GLN A 12 -7.92 0.97 -4.35
CA GLN A 12 -7.06 -0.21 -4.20
C GLN A 12 -5.98 0.03 -3.14
N ASP A 13 -5.33 1.18 -3.17
CA ASP A 13 -4.30 1.55 -2.20
C ASP A 13 -4.90 1.67 -0.78
N LEU A 14 -6.08 2.27 -0.67
CA LEU A 14 -6.78 2.35 0.62
C LEU A 14 -7.23 0.97 1.13
N ALA A 15 -7.64 0.06 0.23
CA ALA A 15 -8.08 -1.29 0.58
C ALA A 15 -6.94 -2.17 1.11
N VAL A 16 -5.69 -1.84 0.82
CA VAL A 16 -4.51 -2.52 1.40
C VAL A 16 -4.49 -2.39 2.92
N VAL A 17 -4.91 -1.24 3.46
CA VAL A 17 -4.90 -0.97 4.90
C VAL A 17 -5.74 -1.99 5.69
N PRO A 18 -7.05 -2.20 5.40
CA PRO A 18 -7.82 -3.24 6.08
C PRO A 18 -7.29 -4.66 5.82
N LEU A 19 -6.72 -4.95 4.65
CA LEU A 19 -6.11 -6.25 4.38
C LEU A 19 -4.89 -6.52 5.27
N LEU A 20 -4.03 -5.53 5.47
CA LEU A 20 -2.88 -5.64 6.39
C LEU A 20 -3.30 -5.87 7.85
N ILE A 21 -4.51 -5.47 8.22
CA ILE A 21 -5.08 -5.74 9.54
C ILE A 21 -5.69 -7.14 9.62
N LEU A 22 -6.33 -7.57 8.53
CA LEU A 22 -7.07 -8.83 8.46
C LEU A 22 -6.12 -10.05 8.43
N ILE A 23 -5.00 -9.96 7.70
CA ILE A 23 -4.07 -11.07 7.49
C ILE A 23 -3.62 -11.74 8.80
N PRO A 24 -3.11 -11.03 9.83
CA PRO A 24 -2.70 -11.67 11.08
C PRO A 24 -3.85 -12.33 11.83
N ALA A 25 -5.07 -11.82 11.65
CA ALA A 25 -6.25 -12.38 12.28
C ALA A 25 -6.69 -13.71 11.65
N LEU A 26 -6.50 -13.85 10.32
CA LEU A 26 -6.80 -15.09 9.59
C LEU A 26 -5.89 -16.25 9.97
N SER A 27 -4.73 -15.98 10.55
CA SER A 27 -3.79 -17.01 11.03
C SER A 27 -4.19 -17.61 12.38
N GLN A 28 -5.29 -17.13 13.00
CA GLN A 28 -5.79 -17.61 14.29
C GLN A 28 -6.83 -18.73 14.12
N PRO A 29 -7.00 -19.62 15.14
CA PRO A 29 -8.02 -20.64 15.12
C PRO A 29 -9.43 -20.06 14.95
N PRO A 30 -10.36 -20.76 14.22
CA PRO A 30 -11.70 -20.24 13.91
C PRO A 30 -12.53 -19.82 15.12
N GLU A 31 -12.33 -20.47 16.26
CA GLU A 31 -13.08 -20.21 17.51
C GLU A 31 -12.73 -18.85 18.13
N LEU A 32 -11.52 -18.37 17.89
CA LEU A 32 -11.01 -17.10 18.41
C LEU A 32 -11.04 -15.97 17.36
N LEU A 33 -11.46 -16.27 16.12
CA LEU A 33 -11.43 -15.30 15.01
C LEU A 33 -12.25 -14.04 15.33
N ALA A 34 -13.49 -14.19 15.79
CA ALA A 34 -14.38 -13.04 16.02
C ALA A 34 -13.87 -12.10 17.13
N PRO A 35 -13.50 -12.57 18.34
CA PRO A 35 -12.96 -11.69 19.37
C PRO A 35 -11.58 -11.13 19.01
N THR A 36 -10.74 -11.91 18.34
CA THR A 36 -9.40 -11.48 17.91
C THR A 36 -9.49 -10.40 16.83
N LEU A 37 -10.39 -10.59 15.84
CA LEU A 37 -10.66 -9.58 14.83
C LEU A 37 -11.21 -8.29 15.43
N ALA A 38 -12.16 -8.39 16.35
CA ALA A 38 -12.72 -7.22 17.01
C ALA A 38 -11.64 -6.47 17.82
N TRP A 39 -10.81 -7.19 18.56
CA TRP A 39 -9.71 -6.60 19.33
C TRP A 39 -8.63 -6.00 18.43
N ALA A 40 -8.23 -6.70 17.38
CA ALA A 40 -7.26 -6.21 16.40
C ALA A 40 -7.79 -4.96 15.68
N ALA A 41 -9.05 -4.97 15.26
CA ALA A 41 -9.68 -3.82 14.63
C ALA A 41 -9.78 -2.61 15.59
N LEU A 42 -10.18 -2.83 16.82
CA LEU A 42 -10.25 -1.78 17.84
C LEU A 42 -8.87 -1.20 18.17
N LYS A 43 -7.86 -2.05 18.37
CA LYS A 43 -6.48 -1.66 18.60
C LYS A 43 -5.95 -0.85 17.43
N THR A 44 -6.15 -1.34 16.21
CA THR A 44 -5.70 -0.66 14.99
C THR A 44 -6.41 0.67 14.80
N ALA A 45 -7.73 0.71 14.96
CA ALA A 45 -8.49 1.94 14.89
C ALA A 45 -8.01 2.97 15.93
N GLY A 46 -7.69 2.54 17.14
CA GLY A 46 -7.11 3.38 18.19
C GLY A 46 -5.73 3.94 17.82
N VAL A 47 -4.83 3.08 17.31
CA VAL A 47 -3.49 3.49 16.86
C VAL A 47 -3.59 4.45 15.66
N LEU A 48 -4.44 4.13 14.68
CA LEU A 48 -4.70 4.99 13.53
C LEU A 48 -5.25 6.35 13.95
N ALA A 49 -6.28 6.36 14.79
CA ALA A 49 -6.87 7.61 15.29
C ALA A 49 -5.84 8.46 16.05
N LEU A 50 -5.01 7.83 16.88
CA LEU A 50 -3.93 8.51 17.60
C LEU A 50 -2.90 9.12 16.64
N ILE A 51 -2.40 8.32 15.69
CA ILE A 51 -1.42 8.76 14.70
C ILE A 51 -2.00 9.90 13.84
N LEU A 52 -3.22 9.78 13.36
CA LEU A 52 -3.84 10.82 12.53
C LEU A 52 -4.11 12.09 13.35
N TYR A 53 -4.65 11.96 14.55
CA TYR A 53 -4.99 13.13 15.39
C TYR A 53 -3.74 13.87 15.88
N VAL A 54 -2.77 13.16 16.43
CA VAL A 54 -1.51 13.74 16.94
C VAL A 54 -0.61 14.13 15.76
N GLY A 55 -0.52 13.24 14.77
CA GLY A 55 0.32 13.42 13.59
C GLY A 55 -0.06 14.67 12.80
N HIS A 56 -1.33 14.90 12.52
CA HIS A 56 -1.78 16.09 11.79
C HIS A 56 -1.34 17.40 12.47
N ARG A 57 -1.49 17.49 13.80
CA ARG A 57 -1.07 18.67 14.55
C ARG A 57 0.45 18.83 14.65
N LEU A 58 1.15 17.72 14.84
CA LEU A 58 2.59 17.67 14.98
C LEU A 58 3.28 17.99 13.65
N MET A 59 2.83 17.39 12.55
CA MET A 59 3.41 17.56 11.21
C MET A 59 3.42 19.01 10.77
N ARG A 60 2.32 19.73 10.94
CA ARG A 60 2.24 21.14 10.53
C ARG A 60 3.28 21.99 11.26
N ARG A 61 3.44 21.80 12.57
CA ARG A 61 4.45 22.55 13.36
C ARG A 61 5.87 22.13 13.04
N TRP A 62 6.08 20.84 12.87
CA TRP A 62 7.39 20.26 12.57
C TRP A 62 7.93 20.72 11.22
N PHE A 63 7.13 20.64 10.17
CA PHE A 63 7.52 21.08 8.84
C PHE A 63 7.80 22.60 8.79
N LEU A 64 7.08 23.43 9.53
CA LEU A 64 7.38 24.86 9.65
C LEU A 64 8.78 25.10 10.22
N ILE A 65 9.21 24.31 11.21
CA ILE A 65 10.54 24.43 11.83
C ILE A 65 11.61 23.99 10.83
N VAL A 66 11.40 22.86 10.16
CA VAL A 66 12.37 22.27 9.22
C VAL A 66 12.51 23.14 7.98
N ALA A 67 11.41 23.60 7.39
CA ALA A 67 11.42 24.45 6.19
C ALA A 67 12.14 25.80 6.42
N ARG A 68 12.10 26.34 7.63
CA ARG A 68 12.84 27.58 7.99
C ARG A 68 14.36 27.42 7.88
N ARG A 69 14.89 26.21 7.93
CA ARG A 69 16.34 25.93 7.82
C ARG A 69 16.87 26.05 6.40
N LYS A 70 16.00 26.10 5.37
CA LYS A 70 16.34 26.30 3.94
C LYS A 70 17.41 25.32 3.42
N SER A 71 17.50 24.10 3.98
CA SER A 71 18.35 23.01 3.52
C SER A 71 17.51 21.89 2.96
N SER A 72 17.71 21.54 1.69
CA SER A 72 17.03 20.45 0.99
C SER A 72 17.39 19.11 1.60
N GLU A 73 18.65 18.92 2.00
CA GLU A 73 19.13 17.67 2.62
C GLU A 73 18.46 17.43 3.97
N LEU A 74 18.37 18.46 4.82
CA LEU A 74 17.66 18.36 6.10
C LEU A 74 16.17 18.11 5.89
N PHE A 75 15.57 18.72 4.90
CA PHE A 75 14.16 18.52 4.58
C PHE A 75 13.89 17.08 4.19
N MET A 76 14.70 16.51 3.29
CA MET A 76 14.61 15.13 2.85
C MET A 76 14.85 14.12 4.00
N LEU A 77 15.89 14.34 4.82
CA LEU A 77 16.14 13.49 6.00
C LEU A 77 14.96 13.48 6.97
N ASN A 78 14.25 14.60 7.10
CA ASN A 78 13.05 14.68 7.91
C ASN A 78 11.88 13.89 7.32
N ILE A 79 11.70 13.90 5.99
CA ILE A 79 10.68 13.08 5.32
C ILE A 79 10.95 11.60 5.63
N LEU A 80 12.20 11.15 5.45
CA LEU A 80 12.60 9.78 5.75
C LEU A 80 12.42 9.45 7.24
N LEU A 81 12.82 10.35 8.13
CA LEU A 81 12.65 10.17 9.58
C LEU A 81 11.18 10.00 9.97
N ILE A 82 10.27 10.80 9.41
CA ILE A 82 8.84 10.71 9.69
C ILE A 82 8.29 9.38 9.15
N THR A 83 8.61 9.05 7.91
CA THR A 83 8.08 7.85 7.25
C THR A 83 8.58 6.58 7.93
N LEU A 84 9.89 6.47 8.16
CA LEU A 84 10.49 5.31 8.84
C LEU A 84 10.15 5.28 10.32
N GLY A 85 10.08 6.44 10.97
CA GLY A 85 9.68 6.54 12.38
C GLY A 85 8.25 6.06 12.61
N LEU A 86 7.30 6.46 11.75
CA LEU A 86 5.93 5.97 11.81
C LEU A 86 5.82 4.49 11.45
N ALA A 87 6.60 4.01 10.48
CA ALA A 87 6.70 2.59 10.16
C ALA A 87 7.16 1.79 11.38
N TRP A 88 8.21 2.24 12.06
CA TRP A 88 8.70 1.60 13.29
C TRP A 88 7.68 1.64 14.44
N VAL A 89 6.98 2.77 14.64
CA VAL A 89 5.94 2.89 15.67
C VAL A 89 4.79 1.92 15.43
N THR A 90 4.33 1.80 14.18
CA THR A 90 3.25 0.86 13.83
C THR A 90 3.69 -0.59 13.99
N GLU A 91 4.93 -0.93 13.63
CA GLU A 91 5.49 -2.26 13.85
C GLU A 91 5.53 -2.60 15.35
N ARG A 92 5.98 -1.68 16.20
CA ARG A 92 5.95 -1.85 17.65
C ARG A 92 4.53 -1.98 18.21
N ALA A 93 3.55 -1.39 17.56
CA ALA A 93 2.15 -1.58 17.89
C ALA A 93 1.58 -2.92 17.37
N GLY A 94 2.37 -3.77 16.71
CA GLY A 94 1.96 -5.05 16.14
C GLY A 94 1.21 -4.90 14.81
N LEU A 95 1.43 -3.81 14.12
CA LEU A 95 0.93 -3.55 12.77
C LEU A 95 2.09 -3.66 11.76
N SER A 96 1.82 -3.55 10.47
CA SER A 96 2.89 -3.64 9.46
C SER A 96 3.69 -2.35 9.32
N LEU A 97 4.98 -2.49 8.97
CA LEU A 97 5.86 -1.37 8.58
C LEU A 97 5.26 -0.58 7.39
N ALA A 98 4.70 -1.30 6.41
CA ALA A 98 4.09 -0.69 5.23
C ALA A 98 2.92 0.23 5.58
N LEU A 99 2.07 -0.18 6.54
CA LEU A 99 0.97 0.65 7.04
C LEU A 99 1.49 1.96 7.65
N GLY A 100 2.55 1.89 8.46
CA GLY A 100 3.14 3.08 9.06
C GLY A 100 3.74 4.04 8.05
N ALA A 101 4.47 3.51 7.05
CA ALA A 101 5.00 4.31 5.96
C ALA A 101 3.89 4.97 5.14
N PHE A 102 2.80 4.26 4.86
CA PHE A 102 1.62 4.78 4.18
C PHE A 102 0.97 5.93 4.97
N LEU A 103 0.79 5.75 6.28
CA LEU A 103 0.26 6.80 7.16
C LEU A 103 1.17 8.03 7.20
N GLY A 104 2.50 7.82 7.20
CA GLY A 104 3.48 8.90 7.10
C GLY A 104 3.28 9.72 5.83
N GLY A 105 3.17 9.05 4.70
CA GLY A 105 2.88 9.68 3.41
C GLY A 105 1.55 10.43 3.40
N MET A 106 0.50 9.83 3.96
CA MET A 106 -0.83 10.46 4.06
C MET A 106 -0.77 11.74 4.91
N LEU A 107 -0.15 11.70 6.09
CA LEU A 107 -0.01 12.87 6.96
C LEU A 107 0.80 14.00 6.29
N ILE A 108 1.86 13.65 5.56
CA ILE A 108 2.67 14.60 4.80
C ILE A 108 1.84 15.23 3.67
N SER A 109 1.02 14.45 2.98
CA SER A 109 0.19 14.92 1.86
C SER A 109 -0.86 15.98 2.26
N GLU A 110 -1.23 16.03 3.54
CA GLU A 110 -2.14 17.03 4.10
C GLU A 110 -1.42 18.35 4.48
N THR A 111 -0.09 18.39 4.38
CA THR A 111 0.69 19.60 4.69
C THR A 111 0.80 20.53 3.49
N GLU A 112 1.09 21.81 3.76
CA GLU A 112 1.34 22.82 2.71
C GLU A 112 2.60 22.50 1.89
N TYR A 113 3.48 21.64 2.42
CA TYR A 113 4.77 21.27 1.81
C TYR A 113 4.69 20.04 0.88
N ARG A 114 3.50 19.50 0.64
CA ARG A 114 3.31 18.26 -0.15
C ARG A 114 4.02 18.25 -1.50
N PHE A 115 3.99 19.35 -2.24
CA PHE A 115 4.61 19.45 -3.56
C PHE A 115 6.14 19.45 -3.48
N GLN A 116 6.70 20.16 -2.49
CA GLN A 116 8.13 20.16 -2.24
C GLN A 116 8.61 18.76 -1.81
N VAL A 117 7.84 18.07 -0.93
CA VAL A 117 8.12 16.70 -0.53
C VAL A 117 8.09 15.76 -1.72
N GLU A 118 7.11 15.89 -2.61
CA GLU A 118 7.00 15.07 -3.82
C GLU A 118 8.22 15.24 -4.73
N GLU A 119 8.71 16.46 -4.93
CA GLU A 119 9.90 16.71 -5.73
C GLU A 119 11.18 16.17 -5.08
N ASP A 120 11.36 16.41 -3.79
CA ASP A 120 12.59 16.05 -3.06
C ASP A 120 12.68 14.51 -2.86
N ILE A 121 11.55 13.81 -2.66
CA ILE A 121 11.54 12.35 -2.44
C ILE A 121 11.63 11.55 -3.75
N LYS A 122 11.29 12.14 -4.89
CA LYS A 122 11.21 11.46 -6.18
C LYS A 122 12.46 10.66 -6.55
N PRO A 123 13.69 11.19 -6.46
CA PRO A 123 14.89 10.42 -6.79
C PRO A 123 15.07 9.20 -5.89
N PHE A 124 14.76 9.33 -4.60
CA PHE A 124 14.85 8.23 -3.63
C PHE A 124 13.77 7.18 -3.88
N ARG A 125 12.54 7.62 -4.11
CA ARG A 125 11.43 6.72 -4.47
C ARG A 125 11.81 5.89 -5.68
N ASP A 126 12.36 6.48 -6.73
CA ASP A 126 12.69 5.79 -7.96
C ASP A 126 13.82 4.77 -7.75
N VAL A 127 14.84 5.10 -6.95
CA VAL A 127 15.92 4.17 -6.56
C VAL A 127 15.38 3.04 -5.69
N LEU A 128 14.58 3.36 -4.67
CA LEU A 128 14.01 2.36 -3.77
C LEU A 128 13.01 1.45 -4.50
N LEU A 129 12.22 1.99 -5.44
CA LEU A 129 11.35 1.20 -6.29
C LEU A 129 12.15 0.25 -7.19
N GLY A 130 13.26 0.72 -7.77
CA GLY A 130 14.18 -0.12 -8.53
C GLY A 130 14.75 -1.27 -7.68
N LEU A 131 15.22 -0.95 -6.46
CA LEU A 131 15.71 -1.95 -5.51
C LEU A 131 14.62 -2.97 -5.13
N PHE A 132 13.39 -2.50 -4.88
CA PHE A 132 12.25 -3.36 -4.61
C PHE A 132 11.98 -4.30 -5.77
N MET A 133 11.95 -3.80 -7.01
CA MET A 133 11.73 -4.63 -8.20
C MET A 133 12.84 -5.67 -8.41
N VAL A 134 14.10 -5.31 -8.16
CA VAL A 134 15.21 -6.27 -8.17
C VAL A 134 15.01 -7.34 -7.10
N THR A 135 14.66 -6.95 -5.88
CA THR A 135 14.43 -7.90 -4.78
C THR A 135 13.28 -8.85 -5.10
N VAL A 136 12.18 -8.35 -5.64
CA VAL A 136 11.05 -9.18 -6.10
C VAL A 136 11.49 -10.14 -7.22
N GLY A 137 12.30 -9.64 -8.17
CA GLY A 137 12.86 -10.46 -9.24
C GLY A 137 13.75 -11.60 -8.73
N MET A 138 14.48 -11.39 -7.63
CA MET A 138 15.33 -12.43 -7.02
C MET A 138 14.51 -13.56 -6.38
N PHE A 139 13.24 -13.36 -6.03
CA PHE A 139 12.34 -14.42 -5.55
C PHE A 139 11.80 -15.30 -6.67
N LEU A 140 11.97 -14.90 -7.93
CA LEU A 140 11.51 -15.68 -9.08
C LEU A 140 12.43 -16.87 -9.32
N ASP A 141 11.90 -18.06 -9.12
CA ASP A 141 12.56 -19.30 -9.55
C ASP A 141 12.19 -19.62 -11.00
N VAL A 142 13.12 -19.30 -11.90
CA VAL A 142 12.94 -19.54 -13.34
C VAL A 142 12.74 -21.02 -13.64
N GLY A 143 13.37 -21.92 -12.86
CA GLY A 143 13.20 -23.38 -13.01
C GLY A 143 11.76 -23.82 -12.77
N ILE A 144 11.12 -23.32 -11.71
CA ILE A 144 9.72 -23.59 -11.40
C ILE A 144 8.81 -23.05 -12.52
N ILE A 145 9.08 -21.84 -13.02
CA ILE A 145 8.31 -21.24 -14.11
C ILE A 145 8.36 -22.08 -15.37
N VAL A 146 9.56 -22.54 -15.77
CA VAL A 146 9.72 -23.36 -16.98
C VAL A 146 9.06 -24.74 -16.82
N GLN A 147 9.23 -25.38 -15.66
CA GLN A 147 8.63 -26.69 -15.39
C GLN A 147 7.11 -26.64 -15.35
N ASN A 148 6.53 -25.55 -14.85
CA ASN A 148 5.09 -25.38 -14.67
C ASN A 148 4.51 -24.30 -15.60
N PHE A 149 5.11 -24.11 -16.77
CA PHE A 149 4.78 -23.00 -17.66
C PHE A 149 3.27 -22.86 -17.94
N LEU A 150 2.59 -23.96 -18.24
CA LEU A 150 1.15 -23.93 -18.51
C LEU A 150 0.32 -23.52 -17.30
N TRP A 151 0.71 -23.97 -16.10
CA TRP A 151 0.06 -23.58 -14.85
C TRP A 151 0.28 -22.09 -14.56
N VAL A 152 1.51 -21.62 -14.66
CA VAL A 152 1.87 -20.21 -14.45
C VAL A 152 1.12 -19.33 -15.45
N LEU A 153 1.11 -19.72 -16.73
CA LEU A 153 0.39 -18.99 -17.77
C LEU A 153 -1.12 -18.95 -17.54
N SER A 154 -1.71 -20.09 -17.13
CA SER A 154 -3.15 -20.16 -16.85
C SER A 154 -3.54 -19.29 -15.65
N LEU A 155 -2.75 -19.29 -14.58
CA LEU A 155 -2.94 -18.43 -13.41
C LEU A 155 -2.83 -16.95 -13.79
N LEU A 156 -1.81 -16.58 -14.59
CA LEU A 156 -1.62 -15.22 -15.08
C LEU A 156 -2.84 -14.74 -15.88
N ILE A 157 -3.27 -15.54 -16.86
CA ILE A 157 -4.43 -15.19 -17.70
C ILE A 157 -5.70 -15.10 -16.86
N THR A 158 -5.90 -16.03 -15.91
CA THR A 158 -7.07 -16.03 -15.03
C THR A 158 -7.06 -14.76 -14.15
N MET A 159 -5.93 -14.42 -13.54
CA MET A 159 -5.80 -13.23 -12.70
C MET A 159 -6.05 -11.94 -13.50
N LEU A 160 -5.44 -11.80 -14.68
CA LEU A 160 -5.63 -10.64 -15.54
C LEU A 160 -7.08 -10.51 -16.01
N SER A 161 -7.69 -11.64 -16.44
CA SER A 161 -9.09 -11.67 -16.89
C SER A 161 -10.05 -11.37 -15.76
N PHE A 162 -9.85 -11.96 -14.59
CA PHE A 162 -10.68 -11.71 -13.41
C PHE A 162 -10.63 -10.24 -13.00
N LYS A 163 -9.41 -9.67 -12.91
CA LYS A 163 -9.25 -8.26 -12.54
C LYS A 163 -9.80 -7.31 -13.59
N PHE A 164 -9.61 -7.63 -14.88
CA PHE A 164 -10.22 -6.91 -15.97
C PHE A 164 -11.74 -6.89 -15.85
N LEU A 165 -12.37 -8.06 -15.70
CA LEU A 165 -13.82 -8.19 -15.56
C LEU A 165 -14.37 -7.43 -14.36
N LEU A 166 -13.66 -7.48 -13.22
CA LEU A 166 -14.03 -6.80 -11.99
C LEU A 166 -14.04 -5.27 -12.18
N VAL A 167 -12.95 -4.73 -12.74
CA VAL A 167 -12.84 -3.28 -13.02
C VAL A 167 -13.80 -2.86 -14.12
N PHE A 168 -13.97 -3.67 -15.17
CA PHE A 168 -14.94 -3.42 -16.24
C PHE A 168 -16.35 -3.35 -15.68
N ALA A 169 -16.76 -4.32 -14.87
CA ALA A 169 -18.10 -4.36 -14.28
C ALA A 169 -18.34 -3.16 -13.35
N ALA A 170 -17.38 -2.84 -12.47
CA ALA A 170 -17.44 -1.69 -11.58
C ALA A 170 -17.55 -0.37 -12.36
N SER A 171 -16.69 -0.19 -13.38
CA SER A 171 -16.70 1.01 -14.21
C SER A 171 -17.98 1.12 -15.04
N ARG A 172 -18.49 0.00 -15.54
CA ARG A 172 -19.74 -0.06 -16.30
C ARG A 172 -20.95 0.30 -15.45
N TRP A 173 -20.93 -0.13 -14.19
CA TRP A 173 -21.98 0.17 -13.22
C TRP A 173 -21.99 1.65 -12.81
N LEU A 174 -20.81 2.24 -12.64
CA LEU A 174 -20.68 3.64 -12.22
C LEU A 174 -20.93 4.66 -13.33
N ASP A 175 -20.43 4.43 -14.53
CA ASP A 175 -20.40 5.42 -15.61
C ASP A 175 -21.31 5.07 -16.80
N GLY A 176 -21.75 3.84 -16.89
CA GLY A 176 -22.65 3.36 -17.96
C GLY A 176 -22.03 3.31 -19.36
N GLN A 177 -20.80 3.80 -19.60
CA GLN A 177 -20.13 3.84 -20.90
C GLN A 177 -19.20 2.65 -21.12
N ALA A 178 -19.51 1.79 -22.09
CA ALA A 178 -18.71 0.58 -22.36
C ALA A 178 -17.26 0.90 -22.76
N GLY A 179 -17.03 1.95 -23.57
CA GLY A 179 -15.68 2.34 -23.99
C GLY A 179 -14.78 2.79 -22.85
N THR A 180 -15.32 3.52 -21.87
CA THR A 180 -14.61 3.90 -20.65
C THR A 180 -14.32 2.68 -19.79
N ALA A 181 -15.29 1.78 -19.62
CA ALA A 181 -15.13 0.57 -18.84
C ALA A 181 -14.04 -0.36 -19.40
N VAL A 182 -13.99 -0.58 -20.72
CA VAL A 182 -12.94 -1.37 -21.37
C VAL A 182 -11.56 -0.75 -21.14
N ARG A 183 -11.41 0.55 -21.36
CA ARG A 183 -10.12 1.23 -21.16
C ARG A 183 -9.67 1.17 -19.71
N SER A 184 -10.57 1.44 -18.76
CA SER A 184 -10.24 1.33 -17.30
C SER A 184 -9.87 -0.09 -16.93
N GLY A 185 -10.58 -1.11 -17.44
CA GLY A 185 -10.26 -2.51 -17.21
C GLY A 185 -8.87 -2.90 -17.73
N LEU A 186 -8.53 -2.48 -18.97
CA LEU A 186 -7.21 -2.76 -19.56
C LEU A 186 -6.07 -2.07 -18.79
N TRP A 187 -6.26 -0.82 -18.37
CA TRP A 187 -5.24 -0.10 -17.60
C TRP A 187 -5.00 -0.69 -16.21
N LEU A 188 -6.03 -1.26 -15.59
CA LEU A 188 -6.00 -1.72 -14.20
C LEU A 188 -5.98 -3.24 -14.04
N CYS A 189 -5.91 -4.02 -15.13
CA CYS A 189 -5.90 -5.48 -15.05
C CYS A 189 -4.60 -6.04 -14.46
N ALA A 190 -3.48 -5.32 -14.55
CA ALA A 190 -2.23 -5.73 -13.94
C ALA A 190 -2.30 -5.77 -12.41
N GLY A 191 -1.51 -6.63 -11.79
CA GLY A 191 -1.36 -6.69 -10.33
C GLY A 191 -0.73 -5.39 -9.80
N GLY A 192 -1.20 -4.92 -8.63
CA GLY A 192 -0.57 -3.81 -7.93
C GLY A 192 0.68 -4.27 -7.16
N GLU A 193 1.62 -3.35 -6.96
CA GLU A 193 2.86 -3.59 -6.20
C GLU A 193 2.61 -4.01 -4.75
N PHE A 194 1.54 -3.52 -4.14
CA PHE A 194 1.12 -3.93 -2.79
C PHE A 194 0.76 -5.41 -2.66
N GLY A 195 0.46 -6.11 -3.76
CA GLY A 195 0.27 -7.56 -3.75
C GLY A 195 1.48 -8.30 -3.19
N PHE A 196 2.70 -7.89 -3.55
CA PHE A 196 3.93 -8.48 -3.01
C PHE A 196 4.10 -8.20 -1.52
N VAL A 197 3.77 -6.99 -1.07
CA VAL A 197 3.80 -6.61 0.35
C VAL A 197 2.82 -7.47 1.15
N LEU A 198 1.60 -7.67 0.65
CA LEU A 198 0.58 -8.50 1.28
C LEU A 198 1.01 -9.97 1.36
N ILE A 199 1.58 -10.53 0.28
CA ILE A 199 2.09 -11.91 0.26
C ILE A 199 3.24 -12.07 1.26
N SER A 200 4.23 -11.18 1.25
CA SER A 200 5.35 -11.22 2.19
C SER A 200 4.88 -11.13 3.63
N PHE A 201 3.93 -10.27 3.90
CA PHE A 201 3.35 -10.11 5.23
C PHE A 201 2.52 -11.33 5.65
N SER A 202 1.76 -11.92 4.73
CA SER A 202 1.00 -13.16 4.98
C SER A 202 1.90 -14.34 5.34
N ARG A 203 3.06 -14.47 4.68
CA ARG A 203 4.07 -15.48 5.02
C ARG A 203 4.67 -15.23 6.40
N GLN A 204 5.03 -13.99 6.71
CA GLN A 204 5.56 -13.64 8.05
C GLN A 204 4.55 -13.88 9.16
N ALA A 205 3.26 -13.66 8.88
CA ALA A 205 2.17 -13.90 9.83
C ALA A 205 1.77 -15.39 9.92
N GLY A 206 2.34 -16.29 9.10
CA GLY A 206 2.00 -17.70 9.06
C GLY A 206 0.60 -17.99 8.52
N ALA A 207 0.04 -17.08 7.74
CA ALA A 207 -1.26 -17.25 7.08
C ALA A 207 -1.17 -18.09 5.81
N ILE A 208 0.01 -18.10 5.18
CA ILE A 208 0.36 -18.90 4.00
C ILE A 208 1.78 -19.44 4.16
N ASP A 209 2.04 -20.64 3.59
CA ASP A 209 3.35 -21.29 3.55
C ASP A 209 4.29 -20.70 2.45
#